data_bbd62362c442f230c8b58cbef338cad3
#
_entry.id   bbd62362c442f230c8b58cbef338cad3
#
_cell.length_a   1.000
_cell.length_b   1.000
_cell.length_c   1.000
_cell.angle_alpha   90.00
_cell.angle_beta   90.00
_cell.angle_gamma   90.00
#
_symmetry.space_group_name_H-M   'P 1'
#
loop_
_entity.id
_entity.type
_entity.pdbx_description
1 polymer ?
#
loop_
_entity_poly.entity_id
_entity_poly.type
_entity_poly.pdbx_seq_one_letter_code
_entity_poly.pdbx_strand_id
1 'polypeptide(L)'
;MKKILFVSSEAVPYVKTGGLADVVGSLPKYFDKKEYDVRVVIPKYACMDRSFLPNLKFLCHFYVNLNWRRQYVGIFESEYHGVHFYFVDNEFYFAGESPYNNIYEDVEKFAYFSKAVLASLPYIDFAPDIIHCNDWRTGLIPVFLHTVFGDDNFYAGIKTVFTIHNLQFQGRWRIQEIMDITGLPAHIFNAYELESYGEANYLKGGVVYADYITTVSPTYANEITTVEGGEGLSGLMTARKDRLYGILNGIDYEEYNPQTDPYISVNYSKKDAVSGKKENKAALQKELGLPVREDAFLIGIVSRMTSQKGFDLIGCVLDELLTEMDIQLVVLGSGESQYENMFHHYQSKYPDKVSVHIGFTEERSHHIYAASDVLLMPSMFEPCGLAQMIAMRYGTLPIVRETGGLRDTVEPYNEYENTGCGFSFANFNAQEMADIVRYAYRVEHEQKAAWKELIYRAMDRNFSWNVSAHAYEKLYDKLVEM
;
A
#
# COMPACT_ATOMS: atom_id res chain seq x y z
N MET A 1 14.54 -2.37 25.68
CA MET A 1 13.47 -1.96 24.76
C MET A 1 14.14 -1.42 23.52
N LYS A 2 13.92 -2.07 22.36
CA LYS A 2 14.50 -1.66 21.08
C LYS A 2 13.77 -0.43 20.54
N LYS A 3 14.51 0.55 20.07
CA LYS A 3 13.99 1.83 19.56
C LYS A 3 13.94 1.79 18.03
N ILE A 4 12.75 1.88 17.47
CA ILE A 4 12.53 1.82 16.03
C ILE A 4 11.93 3.15 15.56
N LEU A 5 12.54 3.76 14.54
CA LEU A 5 12.00 4.96 13.91
C LEU A 5 11.50 4.63 12.50
N PHE A 6 10.19 4.61 12.31
CA PHE A 6 9.58 4.59 10.99
C PHE A 6 9.68 5.96 10.34
N VAL A 7 10.23 6.01 9.13
CA VAL A 7 10.30 7.23 8.33
C VAL A 7 9.51 7.04 7.04
N SER A 8 8.57 7.94 6.79
CA SER A 8 7.71 7.87 5.61
C SER A 8 7.32 9.25 5.11
N SER A 9 6.88 9.31 3.87
CA SER A 9 6.29 10.51 3.28
C SER A 9 4.83 10.71 3.65
N GLU A 10 4.13 9.68 4.12
CA GLU A 10 2.72 9.72 4.51
C GLU A 10 2.40 8.69 5.59
N ALA A 11 1.38 8.94 6.39
CA ALA A 11 0.82 8.00 7.37
C ALA A 11 -0.61 8.41 7.74
N VAL A 12 -1.54 7.44 7.82
CA VAL A 12 -2.86 7.68 8.41
C VAL A 12 -2.70 7.96 9.92
N PRO A 13 -3.54 8.83 10.51
CA PRO A 13 -4.68 9.52 9.90
C PRO A 13 -4.31 10.87 9.26
N TYR A 14 -3.05 11.26 9.28
CA TYR A 14 -2.61 12.61 8.97
C TYR A 14 -2.61 12.94 7.48
N VAL A 15 -2.03 12.06 6.67
CA VAL A 15 -1.94 12.21 5.21
C VAL A 15 -2.00 10.84 4.55
N LYS A 16 -2.88 10.67 3.55
CA LYS A 16 -3.03 9.42 2.79
C LYS A 16 -3.20 9.70 1.30
N THR A 17 -2.34 9.08 0.49
CA THR A 17 -2.49 9.02 -0.97
C THR A 17 -2.58 7.58 -1.49
N GLY A 18 -2.12 6.62 -0.70
CA GLY A 18 -2.10 5.20 -1.07
C GLY A 18 -1.88 4.28 0.12
N GLY A 19 -1.65 2.99 -0.18
CA GLY A 19 -1.48 1.95 0.84
C GLY A 19 -0.26 2.12 1.75
N LEU A 20 0.74 2.93 1.36
CA LEU A 20 1.87 3.28 2.21
C LEU A 20 1.42 3.94 3.51
N ALA A 21 0.46 4.87 3.42
CA ALA A 21 -0.07 5.57 4.60
C ALA A 21 -0.75 4.59 5.57
N ASP A 22 -1.49 3.61 5.05
CA ASP A 22 -2.14 2.57 5.87
C ASP A 22 -1.10 1.74 6.62
N VAL A 23 -0.02 1.32 5.95
CA VAL A 23 1.07 0.56 6.58
C VAL A 23 1.71 1.35 7.71
N VAL A 24 2.16 2.57 7.44
CA VAL A 24 2.93 3.38 8.40
C VAL A 24 2.06 3.90 9.55
N GLY A 25 0.79 4.13 9.31
CA GLY A 25 -0.14 4.56 10.36
C GLY A 25 -0.73 3.42 11.20
N SER A 26 -0.70 2.18 10.69
CA SER A 26 -1.31 1.04 11.38
C SER A 26 -0.28 0.08 11.98
N LEU A 27 0.69 -0.40 11.22
CA LEU A 27 1.69 -1.38 11.69
C LEU A 27 2.36 -1.00 13.04
N PRO A 28 2.78 0.26 13.29
CA PRO A 28 3.41 0.66 14.55
C PRO A 28 2.57 0.41 15.81
N LYS A 29 1.24 0.33 15.69
CA LYS A 29 0.33 0.08 16.82
C LYS A 29 0.43 -1.35 17.37
N TYR A 30 0.92 -2.29 16.55
CA TYR A 30 0.85 -3.73 16.79
C TYR A 30 2.15 -4.36 17.28
N PHE A 31 3.24 -3.59 17.41
CA PHE A 31 4.46 -4.07 18.06
C PHE A 31 4.29 -4.23 19.58
N ASP A 32 4.98 -5.21 20.17
CA ASP A 32 4.96 -5.37 21.61
C ASP A 32 5.62 -4.17 22.30
N LYS A 33 4.80 -3.32 22.91
CA LYS A 33 5.23 -2.10 23.60
C LYS A 33 6.16 -2.33 24.80
N LYS A 34 6.32 -3.57 25.27
CA LYS A 34 7.28 -3.92 26.32
C LYS A 34 8.69 -4.12 25.77
N GLU A 35 8.77 -4.56 24.50
CA GLU A 35 10.02 -4.90 23.82
C GLU A 35 10.48 -3.78 22.87
N TYR A 36 9.53 -3.02 22.27
CA TYR A 36 9.79 -2.04 21.23
C TYR A 36 9.20 -0.66 21.54
N ASP A 37 10.02 0.40 21.44
CA ASP A 37 9.60 1.80 21.36
C ASP A 37 9.57 2.19 19.88
N VAL A 38 8.39 2.09 19.26
CA VAL A 38 8.21 2.39 17.85
C VAL A 38 7.63 3.79 17.69
N ARG A 39 8.34 4.65 16.98
CA ARG A 39 7.93 6.01 16.65
C ARG A 39 7.90 6.23 15.16
N VAL A 40 7.12 7.22 14.73
CA VAL A 40 6.92 7.54 13.31
C VAL A 40 7.34 8.97 13.05
N VAL A 41 8.00 9.25 11.93
CA VAL A 41 8.24 10.62 11.46
C VAL A 41 7.77 10.79 10.03
N ILE A 42 7.01 11.87 9.79
CA ILE A 42 6.50 12.27 8.48
C ILE A 42 6.69 13.78 8.29
N PRO A 43 6.61 14.32 7.06
CA PRO A 43 6.54 15.75 6.85
C PRO A 43 5.23 16.34 7.41
N LYS A 44 5.30 17.57 7.93
CA LYS A 44 4.13 18.37 8.33
C LYS A 44 3.59 19.12 7.11
N TYR A 45 2.71 18.45 6.36
CA TYR A 45 2.10 19.06 5.18
C TYR A 45 1.00 20.06 5.52
N ALA A 46 0.88 21.13 4.72
CA ALA A 46 -0.24 22.07 4.83
C ALA A 46 -1.59 21.44 4.43
N CYS A 47 -1.57 20.41 3.60
CA CYS A 47 -2.75 19.64 3.18
C CYS A 47 -3.23 18.61 4.22
N MET A 48 -2.53 18.47 5.36
CA MET A 48 -2.96 17.63 6.47
C MET A 48 -4.33 18.10 7.01
N ASP A 49 -5.18 17.17 7.42
CA ASP A 49 -6.47 17.50 7.99
C ASP A 49 -6.30 18.44 9.21
N ARG A 50 -6.95 19.60 9.12
CA ARG A 50 -6.86 20.67 10.12
C ARG A 50 -7.32 20.25 11.51
N SER A 51 -8.13 19.20 11.63
CA SER A 51 -8.59 18.66 12.92
C SER A 51 -7.44 18.15 13.79
N PHE A 52 -6.31 17.76 13.18
CA PHE A 52 -5.12 17.28 13.89
C PHE A 52 -4.17 18.40 14.33
N LEU A 53 -4.22 19.59 13.70
CA LEU A 53 -3.29 20.69 13.98
C LEU A 53 -3.28 21.15 15.46
N PRO A 54 -4.42 21.23 16.17
CA PRO A 54 -4.42 21.62 17.58
C PRO A 54 -3.68 20.65 18.51
N ASN A 55 -3.50 19.39 18.07
CA ASN A 55 -2.84 18.35 18.85
C ASN A 55 -1.32 18.30 18.62
N LEU A 56 -0.81 19.10 17.68
CA LEU A 56 0.61 19.17 17.40
C LEU A 56 1.32 20.07 18.39
N LYS A 57 2.26 19.50 19.15
CA LYS A 57 3.09 20.25 20.08
C LYS A 57 4.44 20.55 19.43
N PHE A 58 4.81 21.82 19.37
CA PHE A 58 6.15 22.23 18.93
C PHE A 58 7.22 21.81 19.94
N LEU A 59 8.29 21.14 19.45
CA LEU A 59 9.41 20.70 20.27
C LEU A 59 10.62 21.63 20.15
N CYS A 60 11.12 21.79 18.95
CA CYS A 60 12.36 22.54 18.70
C CYS A 60 12.45 23.00 17.24
N HIS A 61 13.43 23.85 16.97
CA HIS A 61 13.84 24.16 15.62
C HIS A 61 15.36 24.27 15.54
N PHE A 62 15.87 24.03 14.36
CA PHE A 62 17.27 24.17 14.00
C PHE A 62 17.41 24.38 12.48
N TYR A 63 18.64 24.41 11.96
CA TYR A 63 18.88 24.53 10.55
C TYR A 63 19.77 23.40 10.06
N VAL A 64 19.48 22.90 8.84
CA VAL A 64 20.33 21.95 8.12
C VAL A 64 20.88 22.58 6.86
N ASN A 65 22.10 22.21 6.51
CA ASN A 65 22.67 22.58 5.23
C ASN A 65 22.36 21.45 4.23
N LEU A 66 21.54 21.74 3.24
CA LEU A 66 21.36 20.90 2.06
C LEU A 66 22.27 21.45 0.98
N ASN A 67 23.53 20.97 0.92
CA ASN A 67 24.63 21.59 0.20
C ASN A 67 24.82 23.07 0.64
N TRP A 68 24.73 24.02 -0.28
CA TRP A 68 24.82 25.46 0.01
C TRP A 68 23.53 26.06 0.56
N ARG A 69 22.39 25.33 0.45
CA ARG A 69 21.09 25.78 0.97
C ARG A 69 21.02 25.59 2.47
N ARG A 70 20.80 26.66 3.21
CA ARG A 70 20.55 26.60 4.66
C ARG A 70 19.04 26.59 4.90
N GLN A 71 18.52 25.44 5.29
CA GLN A 71 17.08 25.21 5.43
C GLN A 71 16.65 25.11 6.89
N TYR A 72 15.54 25.77 7.22
CA TYR A 72 14.87 25.63 8.52
C TYR A 72 14.30 24.23 8.71
N VAL A 73 14.37 23.72 9.94
CA VAL A 73 13.72 22.49 10.37
C VAL A 73 12.98 22.77 11.67
N GLY A 74 11.67 22.71 11.65
CA GLY A 74 10.83 22.68 12.86
C GLY A 74 10.42 21.23 13.15
N ILE A 75 10.38 20.85 14.42
CA ILE A 75 9.89 19.54 14.85
C ILE A 75 8.67 19.72 15.74
N PHE A 76 7.60 19.04 15.34
CA PHE A 76 6.39 18.89 16.15
C PHE A 76 6.21 17.45 16.55
N GLU A 77 5.44 17.21 17.61
CA GLU A 77 5.05 15.87 18.06
C GLU A 77 3.55 15.78 18.30
N SER A 78 3.03 14.55 18.17
CA SER A 78 1.68 14.17 18.58
C SER A 78 1.68 12.68 18.92
N GLU A 79 0.62 12.24 19.59
CA GLU A 79 0.37 10.82 19.84
C GLU A 79 -0.95 10.42 19.22
N TYR A 80 -0.95 9.26 18.54
CA TYR A 80 -2.16 8.69 17.96
C TYR A 80 -2.23 7.18 18.22
N HIS A 81 -3.30 6.71 18.87
CA HIS A 81 -3.48 5.31 19.30
C HIS A 81 -2.26 4.72 20.03
N GLY A 82 -1.58 5.53 20.85
CA GLY A 82 -0.43 5.13 21.63
C GLY A 82 0.85 4.95 20.80
N VAL A 83 0.91 5.51 19.59
CA VAL A 83 2.11 5.65 18.77
C VAL A 83 2.54 7.12 18.77
N HIS A 84 3.83 7.35 19.01
CA HIS A 84 4.40 8.69 19.00
C HIS A 84 4.78 9.10 17.58
N PHE A 85 4.27 10.24 17.12
CA PHE A 85 4.55 10.83 15.81
C PHE A 85 5.36 12.10 15.93
N TYR A 86 6.39 12.21 15.10
CA TYR A 86 7.13 13.44 14.84
C TYR A 86 6.78 13.99 13.47
N PHE A 87 6.77 15.32 13.36
CA PHE A 87 6.48 16.02 12.11
C PHE A 87 7.61 17.00 11.80
N VAL A 88 8.20 16.85 10.62
CA VAL A 88 9.20 17.78 10.09
C VAL A 88 8.50 18.94 9.40
N ASP A 89 8.63 20.13 9.95
CA ASP A 89 8.01 21.35 9.45
C ASP A 89 8.99 22.18 8.63
N ASN A 90 8.58 22.52 7.44
CA ASN A 90 9.19 23.53 6.58
C ASN A 90 8.18 23.96 5.51
N GLU A 91 7.66 25.18 5.64
CA GLU A 91 6.63 25.71 4.74
C GLU A 91 7.10 25.81 3.28
N PHE A 92 8.39 26.02 3.03
CA PHE A 92 8.90 26.08 1.67
C PHE A 92 8.71 24.75 0.91
N TYR A 93 8.89 23.62 1.61
CA TYR A 93 8.78 22.28 0.98
C TYR A 93 7.39 21.67 1.13
N PHE A 94 6.64 21.97 2.21
CA PHE A 94 5.44 21.22 2.57
C PHE A 94 4.14 22.02 2.56
N ALA A 95 4.16 23.27 2.04
CA ALA A 95 2.97 24.13 1.99
C ALA A 95 2.01 23.84 0.82
N GLY A 96 2.30 22.86 -0.05
CA GLY A 96 1.47 22.52 -1.20
C GLY A 96 0.09 21.94 -0.82
N GLU A 97 -0.84 21.99 -1.78
CA GLU A 97 -2.18 21.39 -1.66
C GLU A 97 -2.16 19.87 -1.73
N SER A 98 -1.06 19.28 -2.16
CA SER A 98 -0.81 17.84 -2.24
C SER A 98 0.54 17.52 -1.59
N PRO A 99 0.69 16.34 -0.97
CA PRO A 99 1.98 15.92 -0.41
C PRO A 99 3.04 15.70 -1.50
N TYR A 100 2.61 15.40 -2.72
CA TYR A 100 3.48 15.11 -3.86
C TYR A 100 3.25 16.12 -4.99
N ASN A 101 4.34 16.57 -5.58
CA ASN A 101 4.37 17.48 -6.71
C ASN A 101 4.91 16.74 -7.95
N ASN A 102 5.59 17.46 -8.84
CA ASN A 102 6.36 16.84 -9.90
C ASN A 102 7.70 16.32 -9.36
N ILE A 103 8.33 15.41 -10.10
CA ILE A 103 9.57 14.76 -9.67
C ILE A 103 10.70 15.74 -9.39
N TYR A 104 10.80 16.83 -10.15
CA TYR A 104 11.84 17.86 -9.97
C TYR A 104 11.77 18.51 -8.58
N GLU A 105 10.58 18.86 -8.12
CA GLU A 105 10.36 19.44 -6.78
C GLU A 105 10.51 18.37 -5.69
N ASP A 106 9.99 17.18 -5.94
CA ASP A 106 9.96 16.10 -4.96
C ASP A 106 11.39 15.56 -4.65
N VAL A 107 12.32 15.53 -5.61
CA VAL A 107 13.70 15.08 -5.32
C VAL A 107 14.41 16.04 -4.34
N GLU A 108 14.23 17.35 -4.44
CA GLU A 108 14.79 18.28 -3.47
C GLU A 108 14.07 18.20 -2.12
N LYS A 109 12.73 18.20 -2.14
CA LYS A 109 11.86 18.07 -0.96
C LYS A 109 12.25 16.86 -0.10
N PHE A 110 12.39 15.69 -0.72
CA PHE A 110 12.66 14.45 0.01
C PHE A 110 14.15 14.23 0.31
N ALA A 111 15.07 14.87 -0.41
CA ALA A 111 16.46 15.00 0.01
C ALA A 111 16.55 15.83 1.30
N TYR A 112 15.86 16.98 1.34
CA TYR A 112 15.74 17.79 2.55
C TYR A 112 15.14 16.98 3.71
N PHE A 113 13.99 16.34 3.49
CA PHE A 113 13.31 15.54 4.51
C PHE A 113 14.24 14.46 5.09
N SER A 114 14.90 13.69 4.25
CA SER A 114 15.82 12.63 4.66
C SER A 114 16.96 13.17 5.55
N LYS A 115 17.53 14.30 5.20
CA LYS A 115 18.61 14.93 5.99
C LYS A 115 18.08 15.53 7.30
N ALA A 116 16.91 16.19 7.24
CA ALA A 116 16.26 16.79 8.40
C ALA A 116 15.90 15.75 9.46
N VAL A 117 15.40 14.58 9.06
CA VAL A 117 15.09 13.46 9.96
C VAL A 117 16.34 13.03 10.72
N LEU A 118 17.45 12.74 10.05
CA LEU A 118 18.69 12.35 10.72
C LEU A 118 19.19 13.46 11.67
N ALA A 119 19.25 14.70 11.18
CA ALA A 119 19.72 15.83 11.98
C ALA A 119 18.81 16.13 13.20
N SER A 120 17.53 15.71 13.17
CA SER A 120 16.61 15.94 14.30
C SER A 120 16.84 15.02 15.49
N LEU A 121 17.42 13.84 15.28
CA LEU A 121 17.52 12.78 16.31
C LEU A 121 18.18 13.27 17.62
N PRO A 122 19.31 14.00 17.61
CA PRO A 122 19.88 14.54 18.84
C PRO A 122 19.00 15.60 19.53
N TYR A 123 18.22 16.36 18.75
CA TYR A 123 17.36 17.43 19.30
C TYR A 123 16.09 16.91 19.98
N ILE A 124 15.60 15.72 19.54
CA ILE A 124 14.42 15.07 20.13
C ILE A 124 14.82 14.02 21.18
N ASP A 125 16.10 13.90 21.51
CA ASP A 125 16.66 12.91 22.44
C ASP A 125 16.21 11.48 22.13
N PHE A 126 16.23 11.12 20.83
CA PHE A 126 15.88 9.78 20.37
C PHE A 126 16.98 9.19 19.52
N ALA A 127 17.73 8.26 20.10
CA ALA A 127 18.73 7.45 19.39
C ALA A 127 18.09 6.09 19.03
N PRO A 128 17.61 5.91 17.78
CA PRO A 128 17.00 4.65 17.38
C PRO A 128 18.06 3.56 17.20
N ASP A 129 17.70 2.31 17.52
CA ASP A 129 18.50 1.14 17.15
C ASP A 129 18.34 0.84 15.66
N ILE A 130 17.12 1.09 15.13
CA ILE A 130 16.79 0.87 13.72
C ILE A 130 16.02 2.07 13.16
N ILE A 131 16.42 2.55 11.99
CA ILE A 131 15.61 3.44 11.15
C ILE A 131 14.98 2.61 10.03
N HIS A 132 13.64 2.56 10.01
CA HIS A 132 12.85 1.86 9.01
C HIS A 132 12.34 2.84 7.96
N CYS A 133 13.00 2.88 6.82
CA CYS A 133 12.73 3.77 5.69
C CYS A 133 11.68 3.15 4.75
N ASN A 134 10.80 3.98 4.20
CA ASN A 134 9.70 3.53 3.33
C ASN A 134 9.72 4.25 1.98
N ASP A 135 9.90 3.50 0.90
CA ASP A 135 9.99 3.94 -0.49
C ASP A 135 11.09 4.97 -0.80
N TRP A 136 11.20 5.35 -2.07
CA TRP A 136 12.26 6.22 -2.60
C TRP A 136 12.37 7.58 -1.89
N ARG A 137 11.26 8.09 -1.35
CA ARG A 137 11.20 9.38 -0.66
C ARG A 137 12.01 9.41 0.63
N THR A 138 12.36 8.26 1.15
CA THR A 138 13.25 8.07 2.31
C THR A 138 14.57 7.39 1.93
N GLY A 139 14.77 7.13 0.64
CA GLY A 139 15.90 6.37 0.13
C GLY A 139 17.28 7.01 0.38
N LEU A 140 17.32 8.32 0.59
CA LEU A 140 18.57 9.00 0.95
C LEU A 140 18.94 8.91 2.43
N ILE A 141 18.07 8.43 3.31
CA ILE A 141 18.39 8.27 4.73
C ILE A 141 19.57 7.30 4.94
N PRO A 142 19.55 6.07 4.41
CA PRO A 142 20.70 5.18 4.53
C PRO A 142 21.97 5.78 3.89
N VAL A 143 21.82 6.49 2.76
CA VAL A 143 22.94 7.15 2.08
C VAL A 143 23.57 8.23 2.95
N PHE A 144 22.76 9.16 3.48
CA PHE A 144 23.27 10.23 4.36
C PHE A 144 23.83 9.65 5.67
N LEU A 145 23.22 8.62 6.24
CA LEU A 145 23.70 7.97 7.45
C LEU A 145 25.14 7.48 7.28
N HIS A 146 25.46 6.86 6.15
CA HIS A 146 26.81 6.34 5.87
C HIS A 146 27.79 7.40 5.38
N THR A 147 27.34 8.43 4.63
CA THR A 147 28.25 9.35 3.94
C THR A 147 28.44 10.69 4.66
N VAL A 148 27.44 11.15 5.41
CA VAL A 148 27.42 12.47 6.05
C VAL A 148 27.44 12.37 7.57
N PHE A 149 26.77 11.40 8.13
CA PHE A 149 26.62 11.22 9.59
C PHE A 149 27.49 10.08 10.15
N GLY A 150 28.13 9.28 9.30
CA GLY A 150 28.84 8.06 9.70
C GLY A 150 30.01 8.25 10.66
N ASP A 151 30.66 9.42 10.64
CA ASP A 151 31.79 9.75 11.53
C ASP A 151 31.35 10.26 12.91
N ASP A 152 30.07 10.53 13.13
CA ASP A 152 29.52 11.00 14.40
C ASP A 152 29.09 9.83 15.28
N ASN A 153 29.65 9.76 16.50
CA ASN A 153 29.38 8.69 17.45
C ASN A 153 27.90 8.53 17.82
N PHE A 154 27.08 9.59 17.69
CA PHE A 154 25.64 9.50 17.95
C PHE A 154 24.94 8.52 17.01
N TYR A 155 25.39 8.46 15.75
CA TYR A 155 24.79 7.61 14.72
C TYR A 155 25.47 6.24 14.61
N ALA A 156 26.57 6.04 15.32
CA ALA A 156 27.29 4.77 15.31
C ALA A 156 26.40 3.62 15.80
N GLY A 157 26.30 2.59 14.98
CA GLY A 157 25.52 1.38 15.30
C GLY A 157 24.03 1.45 14.94
N ILE A 158 23.51 2.59 14.48
CA ILE A 158 22.15 2.66 13.96
C ILE A 158 22.04 1.77 12.70
N LYS A 159 21.12 0.82 12.72
CA LYS A 159 20.82 -0.07 11.60
C LYS A 159 19.70 0.50 10.74
N THR A 160 19.60 0.01 9.49
CA THR A 160 18.59 0.48 8.57
C THR A 160 17.82 -0.68 7.95
N VAL A 161 16.50 -0.53 7.86
CA VAL A 161 15.60 -1.35 7.05
C VAL A 161 14.99 -0.45 5.99
N PHE A 162 14.98 -0.90 4.74
CA PHE A 162 14.40 -0.17 3.62
C PHE A 162 13.27 -0.98 2.99
N THR A 163 12.03 -0.51 3.13
CA THR A 163 10.85 -1.17 2.56
C THR A 163 10.49 -0.58 1.20
N ILE A 164 10.38 -1.46 0.20
CA ILE A 164 9.88 -1.16 -1.14
C ILE A 164 8.40 -1.51 -1.20
N HIS A 165 7.54 -0.49 -1.26
CA HIS A 165 6.10 -0.70 -1.44
C HIS A 165 5.73 -0.86 -2.91
N ASN A 166 6.40 -0.11 -3.81
CA ASN A 166 6.25 -0.25 -5.25
C ASN A 166 7.54 0.15 -5.98
N LEU A 167 8.21 -0.82 -6.59
CA LEU A 167 9.49 -0.64 -7.27
C LEU A 167 9.42 0.26 -8.52
N GLN A 168 8.22 0.45 -9.07
CA GLN A 168 8.00 1.33 -10.23
C GLN A 168 8.39 2.79 -9.93
N PHE A 169 8.23 3.23 -8.67
CA PHE A 169 8.54 4.59 -8.26
C PHE A 169 9.93 4.66 -7.61
N GLN A 170 10.90 5.26 -8.29
CA GLN A 170 12.31 5.18 -7.91
C GLN A 170 12.95 6.50 -7.50
N GLY A 171 12.34 7.64 -7.79
CA GLY A 171 12.92 8.95 -7.49
C GLY A 171 14.20 9.19 -8.30
N ARG A 172 14.11 9.11 -9.64
CA ARG A 172 15.23 9.33 -10.56
C ARG A 172 15.27 10.75 -11.08
N TRP A 173 16.47 11.33 -11.09
CA TRP A 173 16.71 12.66 -11.65
C TRP A 173 18.17 12.82 -12.06
N ARG A 174 18.47 13.91 -12.77
CA ARG A 174 19.81 14.21 -13.30
C ARG A 174 20.86 14.26 -12.20
N ILE A 175 21.96 13.54 -12.37
CA ILE A 175 23.04 13.42 -11.38
C ILE A 175 23.57 14.79 -10.94
N GLN A 176 23.85 15.69 -11.89
CA GLN A 176 24.43 16.99 -11.58
C GLN A 176 23.53 17.85 -10.68
N GLU A 177 22.20 17.78 -10.91
CA GLU A 177 21.22 18.50 -10.09
C GLU A 177 21.11 17.89 -8.70
N ILE A 178 21.12 16.54 -8.60
CA ILE A 178 21.11 15.87 -7.30
C ILE A 178 22.39 16.14 -6.51
N MET A 179 23.55 16.21 -7.15
CA MET A 179 24.81 16.63 -6.50
C MET A 179 24.69 18.05 -5.95
N ASP A 180 24.14 18.99 -6.73
CA ASP A 180 23.92 20.37 -6.28
C ASP A 180 22.91 20.47 -5.14
N ILE A 181 21.85 19.66 -5.17
CA ILE A 181 20.84 19.60 -4.11
C ILE A 181 21.44 19.02 -2.82
N THR A 182 22.05 17.86 -2.90
CA THR A 182 22.38 17.05 -1.72
C THR A 182 23.74 17.38 -1.11
N GLY A 183 24.71 17.85 -1.94
CA GLY A 183 26.11 17.97 -1.57
C GLY A 183 26.82 16.63 -1.39
N LEU A 184 26.22 15.53 -1.83
CA LEU A 184 26.83 14.20 -1.78
C LEU A 184 28.08 14.14 -2.69
N PRO A 185 29.11 13.38 -2.30
CA PRO A 185 30.35 13.32 -3.06
C PRO A 185 30.16 12.64 -4.42
N ALA A 186 30.82 13.17 -5.45
CA ALA A 186 30.66 12.72 -6.83
C ALA A 186 30.93 11.22 -7.04
N HIS A 187 31.82 10.64 -6.22
CA HIS A 187 32.22 9.24 -6.39
C HIS A 187 31.10 8.23 -6.09
N ILE A 188 30.05 8.59 -5.34
CA ILE A 188 28.94 7.68 -5.08
C ILE A 188 27.89 7.65 -6.22
N PHE A 189 27.99 8.55 -7.19
CA PHE A 189 27.13 8.56 -8.39
C PHE A 189 27.71 7.66 -9.48
N ASN A 190 27.82 6.39 -9.18
CA ASN A 190 28.34 5.35 -10.06
C ASN A 190 27.34 4.19 -10.16
N ALA A 191 27.55 3.27 -11.12
CA ALA A 191 26.66 2.15 -11.44
C ALA A 191 26.47 1.15 -10.28
N TYR A 192 27.36 1.13 -9.29
CA TYR A 192 27.24 0.25 -8.11
C TYR A 192 26.45 0.89 -6.95
N GLU A 193 26.28 2.21 -6.96
CA GLU A 193 25.66 2.95 -5.84
C GLU A 193 24.42 3.73 -6.30
N LEU A 194 24.52 5.05 -6.55
CA LEU A 194 23.36 5.90 -6.81
C LEU A 194 22.97 6.06 -8.27
N GLU A 195 23.85 5.75 -9.22
CA GLU A 195 23.56 5.94 -10.64
C GLU A 195 22.74 4.77 -11.19
N SER A 196 21.71 5.07 -12.00
CA SER A 196 20.91 4.12 -12.76
C SER A 196 20.50 4.73 -14.10
N TYR A 197 20.96 4.13 -15.21
CA TYR A 197 20.68 4.60 -16.58
C TYR A 197 20.99 6.09 -16.83
N GLY A 198 22.12 6.58 -16.28
CA GLY A 198 22.57 7.96 -16.44
C GLY A 198 21.91 8.98 -15.50
N GLU A 199 21.08 8.54 -14.58
CA GLU A 199 20.40 9.36 -13.57
C GLU A 199 20.77 8.92 -12.15
N ALA A 200 20.67 9.83 -11.18
CA ALA A 200 20.67 9.48 -9.78
C ALA A 200 19.33 8.83 -9.41
N ASN A 201 19.36 7.79 -8.57
CA ASN A 201 18.19 7.01 -8.20
C ASN A 201 18.15 6.83 -6.68
N TYR A 202 17.17 7.46 -6.02
CA TYR A 202 17.04 7.46 -4.56
C TYR A 202 16.66 6.09 -4.00
N LEU A 203 15.76 5.37 -4.68
CA LEU A 203 15.40 4.02 -4.27
C LEU A 203 16.61 3.09 -4.33
N LYS A 204 17.39 3.18 -5.42
CA LYS A 204 18.64 2.42 -5.56
C LYS A 204 19.60 2.72 -4.41
N GLY A 205 19.77 4.00 -4.06
CA GLY A 205 20.56 4.40 -2.90
C GLY A 205 20.08 3.75 -1.60
N GLY A 206 18.77 3.79 -1.36
CA GLY A 206 18.16 3.10 -0.22
C GLY A 206 18.47 1.61 -0.17
N VAL A 207 18.32 0.93 -1.32
CA VAL A 207 18.60 -0.52 -1.44
C VAL A 207 20.10 -0.85 -1.25
N VAL A 208 20.99 -0.05 -1.81
CA VAL A 208 22.45 -0.29 -1.73
C VAL A 208 22.96 -0.11 -0.30
N TYR A 209 22.55 0.96 0.37
CA TYR A 209 23.10 1.37 1.66
C TYR A 209 22.34 0.79 2.88
N ALA A 210 21.12 0.27 2.74
CA ALA A 210 20.41 -0.33 3.86
C ALA A 210 21.01 -1.67 4.29
N ASP A 211 20.92 -1.98 5.58
CA ASP A 211 21.33 -3.29 6.12
C ASP A 211 20.40 -4.41 5.63
N TYR A 212 19.08 -4.21 5.76
CA TYR A 212 18.06 -5.12 5.25
C TYR A 212 17.07 -4.39 4.33
N ILE A 213 16.56 -5.13 3.36
CA ILE A 213 15.55 -4.69 2.41
C ILE A 213 14.30 -5.52 2.67
N THR A 214 13.14 -4.87 2.73
CA THR A 214 11.87 -5.56 2.75
C THR A 214 11.00 -5.13 1.59
N THR A 215 10.06 -5.98 1.22
CA THR A 215 8.95 -5.62 0.36
C THR A 215 7.66 -6.28 0.87
N VAL A 216 6.54 -5.93 0.29
CA VAL A 216 5.22 -6.11 0.89
C VAL A 216 4.54 -7.44 0.57
N SER A 217 5.27 -8.38 -0.01
CA SER A 217 4.83 -9.79 -0.12
C SER A 217 5.97 -10.73 -0.50
N PRO A 218 5.93 -12.03 -0.14
CA PRO A 218 6.93 -13.02 -0.53
C PRO A 218 7.04 -13.22 -2.04
N THR A 219 5.91 -13.30 -2.74
CA THR A 219 5.89 -13.43 -4.21
C THR A 219 6.50 -12.19 -4.86
N TYR A 220 6.14 -10.98 -4.42
CA TYR A 220 6.71 -9.75 -4.97
C TYR A 220 8.22 -9.65 -4.72
N ALA A 221 8.72 -10.10 -3.56
CA ALA A 221 10.16 -10.19 -3.30
C ALA A 221 10.90 -11.05 -4.33
N ASN A 222 10.26 -12.09 -4.87
CA ASN A 222 10.81 -12.88 -5.96
C ASN A 222 10.63 -12.19 -7.33
N GLU A 223 9.46 -11.62 -7.61
CA GLU A 223 9.16 -10.94 -8.87
C GLU A 223 10.13 -9.79 -9.16
N ILE A 224 10.47 -8.97 -8.16
CA ILE A 224 11.41 -7.83 -8.34
C ILE A 224 12.85 -8.26 -8.62
N THR A 225 13.20 -9.54 -8.46
CA THR A 225 14.49 -10.08 -8.89
C THR A 225 14.52 -10.53 -10.35
N THR A 226 13.37 -10.55 -11.03
CA THR A 226 13.25 -10.91 -12.45
C THR A 226 13.39 -9.66 -13.34
N VAL A 227 13.69 -9.90 -14.62
CA VAL A 227 13.81 -8.79 -15.59
C VAL A 227 12.47 -8.05 -15.75
N GLU A 228 11.37 -8.80 -15.77
CA GLU A 228 10.01 -8.30 -15.98
C GLU A 228 9.51 -7.46 -14.78
N GLY A 229 9.75 -7.93 -13.56
CA GLY A 229 9.26 -7.27 -12.34
C GLY A 229 10.26 -6.30 -11.70
N GLY A 230 11.52 -6.31 -12.15
CA GLY A 230 12.63 -5.59 -11.50
C GLY A 230 12.77 -4.11 -11.88
N GLU A 231 11.93 -3.58 -12.77
CA GLU A 231 11.89 -2.16 -13.17
C GLU A 231 13.29 -1.57 -13.45
N GLY A 232 14.15 -2.36 -14.11
CA GLY A 232 15.54 -2.02 -14.42
C GLY A 232 16.53 -2.24 -13.26
N LEU A 233 16.09 -2.71 -12.10
CA LEU A 233 16.95 -2.97 -10.92
C LEU A 233 17.05 -4.46 -10.56
N SER A 234 16.61 -5.37 -11.44
CA SER A 234 16.61 -6.83 -11.17
C SER A 234 17.97 -7.38 -10.78
N GLY A 235 19.04 -6.91 -11.44
CA GLY A 235 20.42 -7.29 -11.09
C GLY A 235 20.81 -6.89 -9.68
N LEU A 236 20.44 -5.68 -9.24
CA LEU A 236 20.65 -5.22 -7.88
C LEU A 236 19.83 -6.03 -6.87
N MET A 237 18.52 -6.26 -7.15
CA MET A 237 17.67 -7.05 -6.27
C MET A 237 18.18 -8.48 -6.12
N THR A 238 18.66 -9.08 -7.21
CA THR A 238 19.31 -10.40 -7.20
C THR A 238 20.59 -10.41 -6.37
N ALA A 239 21.44 -9.39 -6.51
CA ALA A 239 22.68 -9.25 -5.75
C ALA A 239 22.45 -9.03 -4.23
N ARG A 240 21.28 -8.50 -3.86
CA ARG A 240 20.86 -8.27 -2.46
C ARG A 240 19.86 -9.29 -1.95
N LYS A 241 19.64 -10.39 -2.66
CA LYS A 241 18.60 -11.38 -2.34
C LYS A 241 18.73 -12.01 -0.94
N ASP A 242 19.95 -12.15 -0.43
CA ASP A 242 20.25 -12.64 0.91
C ASP A 242 19.76 -11.71 2.04
N ARG A 243 19.49 -10.44 1.71
CA ARG A 243 19.00 -9.39 2.61
C ARG A 243 17.63 -8.85 2.24
N LEU A 244 16.96 -9.49 1.27
CA LEU A 244 15.63 -9.11 0.78
C LEU A 244 14.57 -10.04 1.37
N TYR A 245 13.60 -9.47 2.07
CA TYR A 245 12.51 -10.19 2.74
C TYR A 245 11.15 -9.71 2.24
N GLY A 246 10.26 -10.64 1.90
CA GLY A 246 8.85 -10.35 1.60
C GLY A 246 8.01 -10.52 2.85
N ILE A 247 7.39 -9.45 3.33
CA ILE A 247 6.49 -9.45 4.49
C ILE A 247 5.15 -8.88 4.08
N LEU A 248 4.09 -9.69 4.15
CA LEU A 248 2.74 -9.24 3.80
C LEU A 248 2.29 -8.10 4.72
N ASN A 249 1.65 -7.09 4.12
CA ASN A 249 0.91 -6.10 4.86
C ASN A 249 -0.32 -6.72 5.52
N GLY A 250 -0.78 -6.10 6.59
CA GLY A 250 -2.05 -6.43 7.22
C GLY A 250 -3.16 -5.46 6.83
N ILE A 251 -4.33 -5.68 7.42
CA ILE A 251 -5.45 -4.73 7.44
C ILE A 251 -5.87 -4.46 8.89
N ASP A 252 -6.46 -3.30 9.13
CA ASP A 252 -6.97 -2.94 10.46
C ASP A 252 -8.31 -3.63 10.73
N TYR A 253 -8.33 -4.53 11.71
CA TYR A 253 -9.54 -5.30 12.08
C TYR A 253 -10.51 -4.53 12.98
N GLU A 254 -10.14 -3.34 13.46
CA GLU A 254 -11.07 -2.43 14.13
C GLU A 254 -11.85 -1.64 13.07
N GLU A 255 -11.18 -1.17 12.03
CA GLU A 255 -11.77 -0.46 10.91
C GLU A 255 -12.59 -1.38 9.99
N TYR A 256 -11.99 -2.50 9.56
CA TYR A 256 -12.62 -3.47 8.65
C TYR A 256 -13.24 -4.64 9.42
N ASN A 257 -14.37 -4.41 10.07
CA ASN A 257 -15.09 -5.41 10.86
C ASN A 257 -16.59 -5.43 10.55
N PRO A 258 -17.09 -6.41 9.77
CA PRO A 258 -18.51 -6.46 9.41
C PRO A 258 -19.48 -6.56 10.60
N GLN A 259 -18.99 -6.91 11.81
CA GLN A 259 -19.83 -6.98 13.00
C GLN A 259 -20.10 -5.59 13.63
N THR A 260 -19.21 -4.63 13.42
CA THR A 260 -19.24 -3.32 14.08
C THR A 260 -19.11 -2.14 13.12
N ASP A 261 -18.99 -2.41 11.84
CA ASP A 261 -18.82 -1.41 10.80
C ASP A 261 -20.02 -0.44 10.77
N PRO A 262 -19.82 0.86 11.00
CA PRO A 262 -20.90 1.83 11.03
C PRO A 262 -21.44 2.20 9.64
N TYR A 263 -20.70 1.87 8.57
CA TYR A 263 -21.07 2.24 7.20
C TYR A 263 -22.04 1.25 6.55
N ILE A 264 -21.96 -0.05 6.88
CA ILE A 264 -22.79 -1.05 6.21
C ILE A 264 -24.24 -1.07 6.73
N SER A 265 -25.17 -1.39 5.87
CA SER A 265 -26.60 -1.34 6.19
C SER A 265 -27.02 -2.36 7.25
N VAL A 266 -26.40 -3.52 7.23
CA VAL A 266 -26.64 -4.61 8.20
C VAL A 266 -25.31 -5.19 8.64
N ASN A 267 -25.03 -5.15 9.93
CA ASN A 267 -23.86 -5.79 10.50
C ASN A 267 -24.06 -7.31 10.57
N TYR A 268 -22.99 -8.06 10.37
CA TYR A 268 -23.03 -9.53 10.39
C TYR A 268 -21.71 -10.13 10.88
N SER A 269 -21.82 -11.32 11.45
CA SER A 269 -20.71 -12.19 11.79
C SER A 269 -20.51 -13.26 10.70
N LYS A 270 -19.44 -14.05 10.81
CA LYS A 270 -19.26 -15.22 9.94
C LYS A 270 -20.46 -16.15 9.92
N LYS A 271 -21.16 -16.34 11.06
CA LYS A 271 -22.28 -17.29 11.19
C LYS A 271 -23.49 -16.91 10.33
N ASP A 272 -23.74 -15.62 10.20
CA ASP A 272 -24.85 -15.02 9.48
C ASP A 272 -24.40 -14.23 8.22
N ALA A 273 -23.15 -14.45 7.78
CA ALA A 273 -22.55 -13.75 6.64
C ALA A 273 -23.39 -13.87 5.36
N VAL A 274 -23.94 -15.04 5.06
CA VAL A 274 -24.74 -15.25 3.85
C VAL A 274 -26.00 -14.37 3.85
N SER A 275 -26.73 -14.30 4.96
CA SER A 275 -27.92 -13.43 5.07
C SER A 275 -27.55 -11.96 5.14
N GLY A 276 -26.55 -11.61 5.95
CA GLY A 276 -26.09 -10.22 6.09
C GLY A 276 -25.59 -9.64 4.76
N LYS A 277 -24.85 -10.42 3.96
CA LYS A 277 -24.41 -10.00 2.62
C LYS A 277 -25.59 -9.78 1.66
N LYS A 278 -26.63 -10.63 1.70
CA LYS A 278 -27.84 -10.46 0.87
C LYS A 278 -28.56 -9.15 1.18
N GLU A 279 -28.69 -8.80 2.45
CA GLU A 279 -29.33 -7.55 2.88
C GLU A 279 -28.49 -6.32 2.45
N ASN A 280 -27.15 -6.37 2.63
CA ASN A 280 -26.25 -5.33 2.15
C ASN A 280 -26.25 -5.21 0.63
N LYS A 281 -26.34 -6.33 -0.12
CA LYS A 281 -26.46 -6.33 -1.57
C LYS A 281 -27.74 -5.62 -2.03
N ALA A 282 -28.89 -5.95 -1.43
CA ALA A 282 -30.15 -5.29 -1.74
C ALA A 282 -30.11 -3.78 -1.41
N ALA A 283 -29.47 -3.40 -0.32
CA ALA A 283 -29.29 -2.00 0.07
C ALA A 283 -28.42 -1.24 -0.96
N LEU A 284 -27.28 -1.82 -1.36
CA LEU A 284 -26.39 -1.23 -2.35
C LEU A 284 -27.05 -1.10 -3.72
N GLN A 285 -27.74 -2.15 -4.20
CA GLN A 285 -28.50 -2.10 -5.46
C GLN A 285 -29.51 -0.94 -5.45
N LYS A 286 -30.26 -0.78 -4.37
CA LYS A 286 -31.22 0.31 -4.20
C LYS A 286 -30.56 1.69 -4.18
N GLU A 287 -29.45 1.83 -3.43
CA GLU A 287 -28.68 3.08 -3.35
C GLU A 287 -28.19 3.53 -4.74
N LEU A 288 -27.73 2.57 -5.55
CA LEU A 288 -27.14 2.82 -6.86
C LEU A 288 -28.18 2.87 -7.99
N GLY A 289 -29.47 2.65 -7.70
CA GLY A 289 -30.53 2.61 -8.72
C GLY A 289 -30.51 1.37 -9.62
N LEU A 290 -29.77 0.34 -9.24
CA LEU A 290 -29.79 -0.96 -9.93
C LEU A 290 -31.06 -1.75 -9.54
N PRO A 291 -31.57 -2.63 -10.42
CA PRO A 291 -32.63 -3.56 -10.06
C PRO A 291 -32.23 -4.39 -8.83
N VAL A 292 -33.11 -4.39 -7.79
CA VAL A 292 -32.88 -5.15 -6.57
C VAL A 292 -33.19 -6.62 -6.85
N ARG A 293 -32.11 -7.41 -6.98
CA ARG A 293 -32.18 -8.83 -7.33
C ARG A 293 -31.18 -9.63 -6.52
N GLU A 294 -31.68 -10.58 -5.74
CA GLU A 294 -30.84 -11.47 -4.92
C GLU A 294 -29.98 -12.40 -5.77
N ASP A 295 -30.55 -12.86 -6.91
CA ASP A 295 -29.96 -13.81 -7.83
C ASP A 295 -28.95 -13.20 -8.82
N ALA A 296 -28.89 -11.88 -8.96
CA ALA A 296 -27.86 -11.23 -9.78
C ALA A 296 -26.48 -11.40 -9.16
N PHE A 297 -25.50 -11.84 -9.94
CA PHE A 297 -24.11 -11.98 -9.48
C PHE A 297 -23.43 -10.60 -9.46
N LEU A 298 -23.16 -10.08 -8.25
CA LEU A 298 -22.65 -8.74 -8.06
C LEU A 298 -21.10 -8.74 -8.01
N ILE A 299 -20.49 -8.13 -9.02
CA ILE A 299 -19.05 -7.94 -9.12
C ILE A 299 -18.70 -6.53 -8.64
N GLY A 300 -17.85 -6.42 -7.62
CA GLY A 300 -17.30 -5.16 -7.13
C GLY A 300 -15.91 -4.89 -7.68
N ILE A 301 -15.60 -3.63 -7.94
CA ILE A 301 -14.26 -3.12 -8.23
C ILE A 301 -14.03 -1.88 -7.36
N VAL A 302 -13.00 -1.91 -6.52
CA VAL A 302 -12.56 -0.78 -5.69
C VAL A 302 -11.07 -0.56 -5.95
N SER A 303 -10.72 0.40 -6.80
CA SER A 303 -9.33 0.58 -7.21
C SER A 303 -9.07 1.94 -7.87
N ARG A 304 -7.82 2.40 -7.83
CA ARG A 304 -7.36 3.47 -8.73
C ARG A 304 -7.45 2.99 -10.17
N MET A 305 -7.96 3.83 -11.05
CA MET A 305 -8.15 3.48 -12.48
C MET A 305 -6.87 3.75 -13.26
N THR A 306 -5.91 2.82 -13.18
CA THR A 306 -4.63 2.87 -13.88
C THR A 306 -4.40 1.58 -14.69
N SER A 307 -3.54 1.64 -15.71
CA SER A 307 -3.15 0.47 -16.52
C SER A 307 -2.62 -0.69 -15.67
N GLN A 308 -1.90 -0.39 -14.58
CA GLN A 308 -1.44 -1.38 -13.61
C GLN A 308 -2.55 -2.30 -13.10
N LYS A 309 -3.78 -1.78 -12.97
CA LYS A 309 -4.91 -2.53 -12.38
C LYS A 309 -5.65 -3.43 -13.36
N GLY A 310 -5.18 -3.51 -14.62
CA GLY A 310 -5.68 -4.46 -15.60
C GLY A 310 -7.04 -4.13 -16.20
N PHE A 311 -7.43 -2.86 -16.20
CA PHE A 311 -8.69 -2.43 -16.80
C PHE A 311 -8.77 -2.66 -18.31
N ASP A 312 -7.63 -2.76 -18.99
CA ASP A 312 -7.56 -3.18 -20.39
C ASP A 312 -8.15 -4.58 -20.62
N LEU A 313 -7.88 -5.53 -19.69
CA LEU A 313 -8.46 -6.87 -19.77
C LEU A 313 -9.99 -6.81 -19.64
N ILE A 314 -10.47 -6.01 -18.68
CA ILE A 314 -11.91 -5.81 -18.46
C ILE A 314 -12.56 -5.24 -19.72
N GLY A 315 -11.97 -4.18 -20.30
CA GLY A 315 -12.49 -3.54 -21.52
C GLY A 315 -12.62 -4.49 -22.71
N CYS A 316 -11.74 -5.49 -22.82
CA CYS A 316 -11.78 -6.48 -23.89
C CYS A 316 -12.98 -7.43 -23.82
N VAL A 317 -13.50 -7.77 -22.65
CA VAL A 317 -14.49 -8.84 -22.46
C VAL A 317 -15.77 -8.42 -21.74
N LEU A 318 -15.84 -7.19 -21.23
CA LEU A 318 -16.97 -6.74 -20.39
C LEU A 318 -18.30 -6.77 -21.14
N ASP A 319 -18.31 -6.40 -22.42
CA ASP A 319 -19.53 -6.44 -23.25
C ASP A 319 -20.08 -7.85 -23.40
N GLU A 320 -19.19 -8.81 -23.62
CA GLU A 320 -19.50 -10.23 -23.70
C GLU A 320 -20.10 -10.74 -22.38
N LEU A 321 -19.40 -10.50 -21.26
CA LEU A 321 -19.87 -10.93 -19.94
C LEU A 321 -21.23 -10.33 -19.55
N LEU A 322 -21.44 -9.03 -19.83
CA LEU A 322 -22.72 -8.34 -19.55
C LEU A 322 -23.87 -8.86 -20.42
N THR A 323 -23.57 -9.35 -21.64
CA THR A 323 -24.58 -9.88 -22.56
C THR A 323 -24.95 -11.32 -22.23
N GLU A 324 -23.96 -12.15 -21.91
CA GLU A 324 -24.14 -13.58 -21.71
C GLU A 324 -24.58 -13.97 -20.32
N MET A 325 -24.26 -13.14 -19.31
CA MET A 325 -24.44 -13.50 -17.90
C MET A 325 -25.41 -12.55 -17.20
N ASP A 326 -26.05 -13.07 -16.16
CA ASP A 326 -26.88 -12.27 -15.25
C ASP A 326 -26.03 -11.67 -14.14
N ILE A 327 -25.22 -10.68 -14.50
CA ILE A 327 -24.29 -9.98 -13.62
C ILE A 327 -24.67 -8.52 -13.43
N GLN A 328 -24.30 -7.98 -12.28
CA GLN A 328 -24.22 -6.55 -12.01
C GLN A 328 -22.77 -6.19 -11.67
N LEU A 329 -22.32 -5.04 -12.15
CA LEU A 329 -20.97 -4.51 -11.92
C LEU A 329 -21.05 -3.16 -11.21
N VAL A 330 -20.37 -3.05 -10.09
CA VAL A 330 -20.23 -1.81 -9.33
C VAL A 330 -18.76 -1.40 -9.27
N VAL A 331 -18.44 -0.19 -9.74
CA VAL A 331 -17.07 0.33 -9.83
C VAL A 331 -16.93 1.59 -9.00
N LEU A 332 -15.94 1.59 -8.11
CA LEU A 332 -15.53 2.74 -7.30
C LEU A 332 -14.05 3.02 -7.54
N GLY A 333 -13.73 4.23 -7.99
CA GLY A 333 -12.35 4.65 -8.18
C GLY A 333 -12.23 5.85 -9.10
N SER A 334 -11.00 6.33 -9.27
CA SER A 334 -10.66 7.39 -10.22
C SER A 334 -9.24 7.19 -10.75
N GLY A 335 -8.91 7.85 -11.85
CA GLY A 335 -7.57 7.77 -12.41
C GLY A 335 -7.46 8.23 -13.85
N GLU A 336 -7.02 7.34 -14.74
CA GLU A 336 -6.83 7.67 -16.14
C GLU A 336 -8.18 7.80 -16.86
N SER A 337 -8.38 8.92 -17.53
CA SER A 337 -9.65 9.27 -18.18
C SER A 337 -10.14 8.22 -19.19
N GLN A 338 -9.25 7.47 -19.81
CA GLN A 338 -9.63 6.38 -20.71
C GLN A 338 -10.47 5.30 -20.01
N TYR A 339 -10.11 4.93 -18.77
CA TYR A 339 -10.83 3.92 -18.00
C TYR A 339 -12.12 4.49 -17.39
N GLU A 340 -12.09 5.74 -16.92
CA GLU A 340 -13.29 6.42 -16.44
C GLU A 340 -14.34 6.51 -17.56
N ASN A 341 -13.94 6.93 -18.76
CA ASN A 341 -14.82 7.01 -19.93
C ASN A 341 -15.32 5.63 -20.37
N MET A 342 -14.48 4.59 -20.31
CA MET A 342 -14.87 3.22 -20.62
C MET A 342 -16.02 2.76 -19.69
N PHE A 343 -15.88 2.94 -18.40
CA PHE A 343 -16.93 2.53 -17.45
C PHE A 343 -18.20 3.37 -17.58
N HIS A 344 -18.11 4.67 -17.83
CA HIS A 344 -19.27 5.51 -18.13
C HIS A 344 -20.00 5.07 -19.40
N HIS A 345 -19.27 4.64 -20.44
CA HIS A 345 -19.86 4.05 -21.63
C HIS A 345 -20.68 2.81 -21.29
N TYR A 346 -20.11 1.89 -20.50
CA TYR A 346 -20.82 0.66 -20.10
C TYR A 346 -22.02 0.94 -19.20
N GLN A 347 -21.93 1.89 -18.27
CA GLN A 347 -23.08 2.32 -17.48
C GLN A 347 -24.21 2.87 -18.36
N SER A 348 -23.88 3.65 -19.37
CA SER A 348 -24.88 4.20 -20.31
C SER A 348 -25.50 3.11 -21.20
N LYS A 349 -24.70 2.11 -21.60
CA LYS A 349 -25.14 0.99 -22.43
C LYS A 349 -25.98 -0.04 -21.66
N TYR A 350 -25.64 -0.27 -20.39
CA TYR A 350 -26.25 -1.28 -19.51
C TYR A 350 -26.66 -0.67 -18.15
N PRO A 351 -27.62 0.29 -18.14
CA PRO A 351 -27.96 1.05 -16.92
C PRO A 351 -28.53 0.18 -15.80
N ASP A 352 -29.13 -0.98 -16.12
CA ASP A 352 -29.66 -1.92 -15.13
C ASP A 352 -28.59 -2.93 -14.61
N LYS A 353 -27.39 -2.90 -15.19
CA LYS A 353 -26.30 -3.83 -14.85
C LYS A 353 -25.01 -3.17 -14.35
N VAL A 354 -24.74 -1.91 -14.70
CA VAL A 354 -23.47 -1.26 -14.41
C VAL A 354 -23.71 0.05 -13.65
N SER A 355 -23.07 0.19 -12.51
CA SER A 355 -23.02 1.44 -11.76
C SER A 355 -21.58 1.85 -11.49
N VAL A 356 -21.24 3.08 -11.84
CA VAL A 356 -19.89 3.63 -11.74
C VAL A 356 -19.89 4.88 -10.86
N HIS A 357 -19.00 4.92 -9.91
CA HIS A 357 -18.73 6.11 -9.11
C HIS A 357 -17.26 6.54 -9.31
N ILE A 358 -17.07 7.67 -9.98
CA ILE A 358 -15.74 8.27 -10.15
C ILE A 358 -15.38 9.04 -8.90
N GLY A 359 -14.25 8.68 -8.28
CA GLY A 359 -13.80 9.16 -7.00
C GLY A 359 -13.64 8.01 -6.00
N PHE A 360 -13.35 8.37 -4.77
CA PHE A 360 -13.26 7.42 -3.66
C PHE A 360 -13.95 7.99 -2.43
N THR A 361 -14.80 7.21 -1.82
CA THR A 361 -15.31 7.44 -0.47
C THR A 361 -15.17 6.15 0.32
N GLU A 362 -14.74 6.28 1.56
CA GLU A 362 -14.55 5.14 2.46
C GLU A 362 -15.87 4.40 2.68
N GLU A 363 -16.94 5.12 3.02
CA GLU A 363 -18.29 4.57 3.20
C GLU A 363 -18.72 3.69 2.02
N ARG A 364 -18.60 4.18 0.78
CA ARG A 364 -18.99 3.40 -0.41
C ARG A 364 -18.10 2.17 -0.63
N SER A 365 -16.82 2.24 -0.30
CA SER A 365 -15.96 1.08 -0.39
C SER A 365 -16.41 -0.04 0.57
N HIS A 366 -16.81 0.30 1.79
CA HIS A 366 -17.37 -0.64 2.76
C HIS A 366 -18.69 -1.26 2.27
N HIS A 367 -19.58 -0.43 1.66
CA HIS A 367 -20.82 -0.95 1.04
C HIS A 367 -20.51 -2.00 -0.03
N ILE A 368 -19.51 -1.73 -0.91
CA ILE A 368 -19.13 -2.66 -1.97
C ILE A 368 -18.53 -3.95 -1.39
N TYR A 369 -17.63 -3.84 -0.40
CA TYR A 369 -17.06 -5.02 0.24
C TYR A 369 -18.13 -5.89 0.95
N ALA A 370 -19.12 -5.27 1.60
CA ALA A 370 -20.17 -6.00 2.27
C ALA A 370 -21.19 -6.65 1.31
N ALA A 371 -21.48 -5.99 0.19
CA ALA A 371 -22.57 -6.35 -0.72
C ALA A 371 -22.15 -7.31 -1.85
N SER A 372 -20.92 -7.18 -2.38
CA SER A 372 -20.49 -7.91 -3.58
C SER A 372 -20.38 -9.42 -3.33
N ASP A 373 -20.69 -10.21 -4.34
CA ASP A 373 -20.40 -11.65 -4.34
C ASP A 373 -18.90 -11.87 -4.56
N VAL A 374 -18.32 -11.12 -5.51
CA VAL A 374 -16.89 -11.17 -5.78
C VAL A 374 -16.28 -9.76 -5.93
N LEU A 375 -14.99 -9.65 -5.64
CA LEU A 375 -14.17 -8.47 -5.94
C LEU A 375 -13.19 -8.82 -7.06
N LEU A 376 -13.23 -8.09 -8.17
CA LEU A 376 -12.37 -8.33 -9.34
C LEU A 376 -11.11 -7.47 -9.30
N MET A 377 -9.93 -8.12 -9.34
CA MET A 377 -8.62 -7.48 -9.29
C MET A 377 -7.66 -8.11 -10.33
N PRO A 378 -7.80 -7.78 -11.63
CA PRO A 378 -6.99 -8.38 -12.70
C PRO A 378 -5.64 -7.66 -12.89
N SER A 379 -4.98 -7.26 -11.83
CA SER A 379 -3.78 -6.41 -11.84
C SER A 379 -2.64 -7.00 -12.67
N MET A 380 -1.96 -6.17 -13.46
CA MET A 380 -0.75 -6.55 -14.18
C MET A 380 0.37 -6.88 -13.20
N PHE A 381 0.51 -6.11 -12.15
CA PHE A 381 1.31 -6.42 -10.97
C PHE A 381 0.67 -5.80 -9.74
N GLU A 382 0.80 -6.45 -8.60
CA GLU A 382 0.25 -6.00 -7.33
C GLU A 382 1.21 -6.34 -6.19
N PRO A 383 2.04 -5.39 -5.73
CA PRO A 383 3.03 -5.67 -4.70
C PRO A 383 2.47 -6.36 -3.47
N CYS A 384 1.36 -5.89 -2.94
CA CYS A 384 0.59 -6.52 -1.87
C CYS A 384 -0.89 -6.61 -2.22
N GLY A 385 -1.54 -5.46 -2.45
CA GLY A 385 -2.99 -5.33 -2.44
C GLY A 385 -3.56 -5.41 -1.02
N LEU A 386 -4.52 -4.54 -0.72
CA LEU A 386 -5.29 -4.56 0.53
C LEU A 386 -6.74 -4.96 0.28
N ALA A 387 -7.28 -4.55 -0.87
CA ALA A 387 -8.69 -4.72 -1.19
C ALA A 387 -9.16 -6.19 -1.18
N GLN A 388 -8.34 -7.14 -1.64
CA GLN A 388 -8.67 -8.58 -1.56
C GLN A 388 -8.73 -9.09 -0.13
N MET A 389 -7.86 -8.61 0.75
CA MET A 389 -7.86 -8.99 2.16
C MET A 389 -9.08 -8.41 2.88
N ILE A 390 -9.41 -7.14 2.59
CA ILE A 390 -10.63 -6.49 3.09
C ILE A 390 -11.86 -7.23 2.58
N ALA A 391 -11.94 -7.51 1.27
CA ALA A 391 -13.06 -8.25 0.68
C ALA A 391 -13.28 -9.60 1.39
N MET A 392 -12.20 -10.39 1.58
CA MET A 392 -12.28 -11.66 2.30
C MET A 392 -12.76 -11.48 3.75
N ARG A 393 -12.37 -10.42 4.42
CA ARG A 393 -12.85 -10.09 5.77
C ARG A 393 -14.36 -9.88 5.82
N TYR A 394 -14.96 -9.35 4.73
CA TYR A 394 -16.41 -9.19 4.54
C TYR A 394 -17.07 -10.39 3.86
N GLY A 395 -16.36 -11.47 3.60
CA GLY A 395 -16.89 -12.65 2.92
C GLY A 395 -17.16 -12.45 1.43
N THR A 396 -16.62 -11.41 0.83
CA THR A 396 -16.60 -11.18 -0.61
C THR A 396 -15.41 -11.90 -1.21
N LEU A 397 -15.65 -12.80 -2.18
CA LEU A 397 -14.59 -13.65 -2.71
C LEU A 397 -13.76 -12.90 -3.77
N PRO A 398 -12.44 -12.83 -3.64
CA PRO A 398 -11.63 -12.18 -4.66
C PRO A 398 -11.48 -13.04 -5.91
N ILE A 399 -11.53 -12.38 -7.08
CA ILE A 399 -11.08 -12.92 -8.38
C ILE A 399 -9.84 -12.13 -8.75
N VAL A 400 -8.67 -12.78 -8.80
CA VAL A 400 -7.39 -12.09 -8.92
C VAL A 400 -6.50 -12.70 -9.99
N ARG A 401 -5.57 -11.92 -10.53
CA ARG A 401 -4.43 -12.47 -11.24
C ARG A 401 -3.34 -12.91 -10.24
N GLU A 402 -2.66 -14.02 -10.54
CA GLU A 402 -1.60 -14.58 -9.69
C GLU A 402 -0.31 -13.76 -9.77
N THR A 403 -0.25 -12.64 -9.06
CA THR A 403 0.92 -11.77 -8.96
C THR A 403 1.07 -11.19 -7.56
N GLY A 404 2.32 -11.02 -7.10
CA GLY A 404 2.65 -10.40 -5.84
C GLY A 404 1.81 -10.87 -4.67
N GLY A 405 1.29 -9.93 -3.88
CA GLY A 405 0.47 -10.24 -2.72
C GLY A 405 -0.89 -10.85 -3.03
N LEU A 406 -1.41 -10.69 -4.26
CA LEU A 406 -2.64 -11.39 -4.65
C LEU A 406 -2.44 -12.90 -4.65
N ARG A 407 -1.30 -13.38 -5.19
CA ARG A 407 -0.93 -14.79 -5.16
C ARG A 407 -0.70 -15.31 -3.74
N ASP A 408 -0.12 -14.48 -2.87
CA ASP A 408 0.20 -14.88 -1.50
C ASP A 408 -1.03 -14.93 -0.59
N THR A 409 -2.08 -14.18 -0.92
CA THR A 409 -3.27 -14.02 -0.05
C THR A 409 -4.48 -14.82 -0.52
N VAL A 410 -4.62 -15.06 -1.84
CA VAL A 410 -5.79 -15.72 -2.43
C VAL A 410 -5.44 -17.13 -2.88
N GLU A 411 -5.87 -18.10 -2.11
CA GLU A 411 -5.80 -19.52 -2.48
C GLU A 411 -6.98 -19.84 -3.42
N PRO A 412 -6.73 -20.27 -4.65
CA PRO A 412 -7.79 -20.56 -5.62
C PRO A 412 -8.67 -21.72 -5.19
N TYR A 413 -9.96 -21.62 -5.50
CA TYR A 413 -10.92 -22.69 -5.23
C TYR A 413 -10.58 -23.96 -6.00
N ASN A 414 -10.45 -25.05 -5.28
CA ASN A 414 -10.31 -26.40 -5.83
C ASN A 414 -11.62 -27.16 -5.56
N GLU A 415 -12.44 -27.39 -6.60
CA GLU A 415 -13.74 -28.06 -6.49
C GLU A 415 -13.65 -29.54 -6.09
N TYR A 416 -12.50 -30.20 -6.36
CA TYR A 416 -12.30 -31.62 -6.03
C TYR A 416 -11.99 -31.84 -4.55
N GLU A 417 -11.23 -30.92 -3.96
CA GLU A 417 -10.83 -30.98 -2.54
C GLU A 417 -11.71 -30.08 -1.66
N ASN A 418 -12.54 -29.24 -2.26
CA ASN A 418 -13.32 -28.19 -1.63
C ASN A 418 -12.46 -27.30 -0.72
N THR A 419 -11.33 -26.81 -1.25
CA THR A 419 -10.40 -25.89 -0.57
C THR A 419 -10.38 -24.53 -1.26
N GLY A 420 -9.62 -23.56 -0.71
CA GLY A 420 -9.47 -22.24 -1.27
C GLY A 420 -10.36 -21.17 -0.61
N CYS A 421 -10.09 -19.90 -0.94
CA CYS A 421 -10.79 -18.74 -0.38
C CYS A 421 -11.10 -17.63 -1.43
N GLY A 422 -10.96 -17.97 -2.71
CA GLY A 422 -11.21 -17.08 -3.83
C GLY A 422 -10.95 -17.76 -5.17
N PHE A 423 -10.74 -16.98 -6.21
CA PHE A 423 -10.48 -17.46 -7.56
C PHE A 423 -9.27 -16.77 -8.17
N SER A 424 -8.51 -17.44 -9.01
CA SER A 424 -7.35 -16.85 -9.65
C SER A 424 -7.16 -17.31 -11.09
N PHE A 425 -6.43 -16.49 -11.87
CA PHE A 425 -5.94 -16.81 -13.21
C PHE A 425 -4.46 -16.41 -13.33
N ALA A 426 -3.70 -17.11 -14.17
CA ALA A 426 -2.25 -16.98 -14.17
C ALA A 426 -1.74 -15.86 -15.09
N ASN A 427 -2.16 -15.84 -16.35
CA ASN A 427 -1.60 -14.94 -17.34
C ASN A 427 -2.35 -13.61 -17.38
N PHE A 428 -1.66 -12.52 -17.76
CA PHE A 428 -2.31 -11.23 -18.03
C PHE A 428 -3.07 -11.32 -19.36
N ASN A 429 -4.24 -11.98 -19.31
CA ASN A 429 -5.04 -12.36 -20.45
C ASN A 429 -6.54 -12.18 -20.18
N ALA A 430 -7.23 -11.48 -21.07
CA ALA A 430 -8.66 -11.14 -20.91
C ALA A 430 -9.58 -12.38 -20.94
N GLN A 431 -9.25 -13.38 -21.77
CA GLN A 431 -10.07 -14.60 -21.86
C GLN A 431 -9.92 -15.46 -20.61
N GLU A 432 -8.70 -15.62 -20.07
CA GLU A 432 -8.50 -16.33 -18.79
C GLU A 432 -9.27 -15.65 -17.66
N MET A 433 -9.26 -14.29 -17.63
CA MET A 433 -10.05 -13.53 -16.66
C MET A 433 -11.55 -13.79 -16.84
N ALA A 434 -12.05 -13.76 -18.07
CA ALA A 434 -13.46 -14.02 -18.35
C ALA A 434 -13.87 -15.44 -17.96
N ASP A 435 -13.03 -16.43 -18.24
CA ASP A 435 -13.30 -17.83 -17.93
C ASP A 435 -13.36 -18.06 -16.42
N ILE A 436 -12.49 -17.41 -15.63
CA ILE A 436 -12.54 -17.52 -14.17
C ILE A 436 -13.74 -16.78 -13.57
N VAL A 437 -14.18 -15.67 -14.17
CA VAL A 437 -15.44 -15.00 -13.79
C VAL A 437 -16.64 -15.91 -14.05
N ARG A 438 -16.70 -16.58 -15.22
CA ARG A 438 -17.73 -17.56 -15.55
C ARG A 438 -17.71 -18.76 -14.59
N TYR A 439 -16.51 -19.22 -14.22
CA TYR A 439 -16.37 -20.31 -13.24
C TYR A 439 -16.90 -19.90 -11.86
N ALA A 440 -16.52 -18.72 -11.34
CA ALA A 440 -17.05 -18.22 -10.07
C ALA A 440 -18.57 -18.07 -10.09
N TYR A 441 -19.13 -17.52 -11.18
CA TYR A 441 -20.58 -17.44 -11.41
C TYR A 441 -21.25 -18.80 -11.34
N ARG A 442 -20.71 -19.81 -12.03
CA ARG A 442 -21.25 -21.17 -12.01
C ARG A 442 -21.21 -21.78 -10.59
N VAL A 443 -20.10 -21.62 -9.87
CA VAL A 443 -19.99 -22.14 -8.49
C VAL A 443 -21.01 -21.46 -7.57
N GLU A 444 -21.22 -20.14 -7.71
CA GLU A 444 -22.21 -19.41 -6.93
C GLU A 444 -23.63 -19.93 -7.22
N HIS A 445 -24.00 -20.13 -8.48
CA HIS A 445 -25.36 -20.54 -8.88
C HIS A 445 -25.66 -22.02 -8.64
N GLU A 446 -24.70 -22.90 -8.95
CA GLU A 446 -24.92 -24.34 -8.99
C GLU A 446 -24.42 -25.06 -7.74
N GLN A 447 -23.49 -24.47 -6.98
CA GLN A 447 -22.81 -25.11 -5.85
C GLN A 447 -22.95 -24.29 -4.54
N LYS A 448 -24.18 -23.93 -4.17
CA LYS A 448 -24.46 -23.03 -3.02
C LYS A 448 -23.80 -23.46 -1.71
N ALA A 449 -23.66 -24.77 -1.45
CA ALA A 449 -22.97 -25.28 -0.25
C ALA A 449 -21.46 -24.97 -0.30
N ALA A 450 -20.81 -25.21 -1.43
CA ALA A 450 -19.39 -24.89 -1.61
C ALA A 450 -19.14 -23.38 -1.57
N TRP A 451 -20.01 -22.56 -2.16
CA TRP A 451 -19.96 -21.11 -2.10
C TRP A 451 -20.01 -20.59 -0.66
N LYS A 452 -20.92 -21.13 0.14
CA LYS A 452 -21.00 -20.79 1.57
C LYS A 452 -19.72 -21.14 2.32
N GLU A 453 -19.13 -22.31 2.05
CA GLU A 453 -17.87 -22.72 2.67
C GLU A 453 -16.69 -21.83 2.23
N LEU A 454 -16.68 -21.39 0.96
CA LEU A 454 -15.70 -20.42 0.46
C LEU A 454 -15.78 -19.09 1.24
N ILE A 455 -16.98 -18.55 1.43
CA ILE A 455 -17.19 -17.33 2.24
C ILE A 455 -16.62 -17.53 3.66
N TYR A 456 -16.90 -18.66 4.28
CA TYR A 456 -16.43 -18.94 5.65
C TYR A 456 -14.92 -19.06 5.72
N ARG A 457 -14.29 -19.71 4.75
CA ARG A 457 -12.82 -19.83 4.68
C ARG A 457 -12.16 -18.48 4.40
N ALA A 458 -12.73 -17.65 3.53
CA ALA A 458 -12.27 -16.30 3.27
C ALA A 458 -12.28 -15.47 4.56
N MET A 459 -13.39 -15.49 5.32
CA MET A 459 -13.51 -14.75 6.58
C MET A 459 -12.62 -15.30 7.71
N ASP A 460 -12.18 -16.56 7.63
CA ASP A 460 -11.25 -17.16 8.61
C ASP A 460 -9.77 -16.80 8.34
N ARG A 461 -9.45 -16.28 7.17
CA ARG A 461 -8.05 -15.84 6.89
C ARG A 461 -7.65 -14.74 7.85
N ASN A 462 -6.44 -14.86 8.40
CA ASN A 462 -5.89 -13.86 9.32
C ASN A 462 -4.91 -12.94 8.60
N PHE A 463 -5.37 -11.75 8.27
CA PHE A 463 -4.58 -10.67 7.70
C PHE A 463 -4.42 -9.49 8.66
N SER A 464 -4.55 -9.71 9.97
CA SER A 464 -4.35 -8.64 10.95
C SER A 464 -2.90 -8.18 10.97
N TRP A 465 -2.67 -6.92 11.30
CA TRP A 465 -1.34 -6.36 11.47
C TRP A 465 -0.47 -7.08 12.51
N ASN A 466 -1.07 -7.82 13.45
CA ASN A 466 -0.30 -8.64 14.40
C ASN A 466 0.61 -9.65 13.70
N VAL A 467 0.16 -10.24 12.59
CA VAL A 467 0.96 -11.21 11.81
C VAL A 467 2.17 -10.53 11.20
N SER A 468 1.95 -9.36 10.57
CA SER A 468 3.03 -8.57 9.97
C SER A 468 4.00 -8.03 11.02
N ALA A 469 3.48 -7.47 12.12
CA ALA A 469 4.30 -6.97 13.22
C ALA A 469 5.24 -8.05 13.77
N HIS A 470 4.72 -9.25 14.04
CA HIS A 470 5.55 -10.35 14.50
C HIS A 470 6.65 -10.78 13.52
N ALA A 471 6.39 -10.68 12.21
CA ALA A 471 7.42 -10.94 11.19
C ALA A 471 8.51 -9.86 11.20
N TYR A 472 8.13 -8.58 11.38
CA TYR A 472 9.08 -7.48 11.52
C TYR A 472 9.86 -7.55 12.83
N GLU A 473 9.25 -7.94 13.96
CA GLU A 473 9.92 -8.14 15.24
C GLU A 473 11.09 -9.13 15.09
N LYS A 474 10.84 -10.28 14.47
CA LYS A 474 11.89 -11.28 14.19
C LYS A 474 13.00 -10.72 13.30
N LEU A 475 12.65 -9.89 12.33
CA LEU A 475 13.61 -9.25 11.43
C LEU A 475 14.49 -8.26 12.20
N TYR A 476 13.89 -7.42 13.04
CA TYR A 476 14.59 -6.42 13.84
C TYR A 476 15.49 -7.08 14.89
N ASP A 477 15.03 -8.14 15.56
CA ASP A 477 15.83 -8.90 16.53
C ASP A 477 17.10 -9.42 15.88
N LYS A 478 16.95 -10.08 14.71
CA LYS A 478 18.10 -10.58 13.94
C LYS A 478 19.06 -9.45 13.52
N LEU A 479 18.53 -8.26 13.18
CA LEU A 479 19.34 -7.15 12.70
C LEU A 479 20.15 -6.49 13.83
N VAL A 480 19.57 -6.37 15.02
CA VAL A 480 20.25 -5.76 16.18
C VAL A 480 21.33 -6.69 16.75
N GLU A 481 21.21 -8.02 16.57
CA GLU A 481 22.21 -9.00 16.97
C GLU A 481 23.45 -9.06 16.05
N MET A 482 23.40 -8.43 14.86
CA MET A 482 24.53 -8.31 13.91
C MET A 482 25.50 -7.18 14.28
#